data_85fd4710c3d4db9d9a18d4a27002f3e6
#
_entry.id   85fd4710c3d4db9d9a18d4a27002f3e6
#
_cell.length_a   1.000
_cell.length_b   1.000
_cell.length_c   1.000
_cell.angle_alpha   90.00
_cell.angle_beta   90.00
_cell.angle_gamma   90.00
#
_symmetry.space_group_name_H-M   'P 1'
#
loop_
_entity.id
_entity.type
_entity.pdbx_description
1 polymer ?
#
loop_
_entity_poly.entity_id
_entity_poly.type
_entity_poly.pdbx_seq_one_letter_code
_entity_poly.pdbx_strand_id
1 'polypeptide(L)'
;MPDISKLPELCDILHIRMEELLGEESRATEAAKKFAENRDAEVTISELAEVAPLVTPDRMEKVIREKTEQTEENGKPKISISQLIGLAPFLGDEELDMLAESVEVENISKLCGLAPFLSEKSLDKIVDRYLGSANAEGMDAAVCGLAPFLSEESLDKIVEKSLESENSMGIVTGLAPFLARETIHKVAEHLVKQGRFAELMGIAPFLDGDILKTVYQK
;
A
#
# COMPACT_ATOMS: atom_id res chain seq x y z
N MET A 1 -13.20 -13.21 19.96
CA MET A 1 -13.26 -11.74 19.96
C MET A 1 -14.65 -11.32 20.44
N PRO A 2 -14.79 -10.28 21.25
CA PRO A 2 -16.12 -9.74 21.54
C PRO A 2 -16.71 -9.15 20.25
N ASP A 3 -17.90 -9.63 19.90
CA ASP A 3 -18.62 -9.14 18.71
C ASP A 3 -19.39 -7.86 19.08
N ILE A 4 -19.29 -6.85 18.24
CA ILE A 4 -19.97 -5.56 18.38
C ILE A 4 -21.49 -5.70 18.53
N SER A 5 -22.09 -6.76 17.99
CA SER A 5 -23.51 -7.08 18.16
C SER A 5 -23.91 -7.38 19.61
N LYS A 6 -22.94 -7.63 20.50
CA LYS A 6 -23.16 -7.89 21.93
C LYS A 6 -23.11 -6.62 22.79
N LEU A 7 -22.74 -5.48 22.21
CA LEU A 7 -22.67 -4.22 22.96
C LEU A 7 -24.01 -3.79 23.56
N PRO A 8 -25.17 -3.89 22.86
CA PRO A 8 -26.46 -3.55 23.47
C PRO A 8 -26.77 -4.41 24.71
N GLU A 9 -26.56 -5.74 24.59
CA GLU A 9 -26.78 -6.67 25.71
C GLU A 9 -25.87 -6.35 26.91
N LEU A 10 -24.61 -5.97 26.63
CA LEU A 10 -23.66 -5.57 27.67
C LEU A 10 -24.06 -4.25 28.33
N CYS A 11 -24.53 -3.27 27.56
CA CYS A 11 -25.04 -2.01 28.09
C CYS A 11 -26.25 -2.23 29.03
N ASP A 12 -27.17 -3.13 28.64
CA ASP A 12 -28.33 -3.49 29.46
C ASP A 12 -27.93 -4.16 30.79
N ILE A 13 -26.96 -5.09 30.74
CA ILE A 13 -26.44 -5.78 31.93
C ILE A 13 -25.75 -4.82 32.89
N LEU A 14 -24.95 -3.89 32.35
CA LEU A 14 -24.17 -2.94 33.13
C LEU A 14 -24.98 -1.70 33.55
N HIS A 15 -26.18 -1.53 33.03
CA HIS A 15 -27.04 -0.35 33.22
C HIS A 15 -26.34 0.97 32.81
N ILE A 16 -25.55 0.93 31.74
CA ILE A 16 -24.85 2.10 31.17
C ILE A 16 -25.29 2.34 29.72
N ARG A 17 -25.10 3.56 29.24
CA ARG A 17 -25.34 3.87 27.83
C ARG A 17 -24.16 3.44 26.97
N MET A 18 -24.40 3.25 25.68
CA MET A 18 -23.36 2.87 24.73
C MET A 18 -22.25 3.92 24.65
N GLU A 19 -22.60 5.21 24.80
CA GLU A 19 -21.66 6.32 24.86
C GLU A 19 -20.74 6.25 26.10
N GLU A 20 -21.26 5.77 27.20
CA GLU A 20 -20.48 5.58 28.44
C GLU A 20 -19.53 4.38 28.33
N LEU A 21 -19.95 3.35 27.56
CA LEU A 21 -19.13 2.16 27.34
C LEU A 21 -17.99 2.40 26.34
N LEU A 22 -18.26 3.16 25.27
CA LEU A 22 -17.33 3.38 24.15
C LEU A 22 -16.57 4.72 24.25
N GLY A 23 -16.89 5.56 25.24
CA GLY A 23 -16.35 6.92 25.38
C GLY A 23 -17.21 7.98 24.69
N GLU A 24 -16.77 9.25 24.76
CA GLU A 24 -17.50 10.39 24.20
C GLU A 24 -17.79 10.23 22.69
N GLU A 25 -18.76 10.99 22.17
CA GLU A 25 -19.20 10.95 20.78
C GLU A 25 -18.01 11.04 19.81
N SER A 26 -17.60 9.89 19.32
CA SER A 26 -16.58 9.74 18.26
C SER A 26 -17.22 9.08 17.04
N ARG A 27 -16.55 9.17 15.88
CA ARG A 27 -16.98 8.43 14.69
C ARG A 27 -17.04 6.94 14.94
N ALA A 28 -16.13 6.40 15.76
CA ALA A 28 -16.14 5.01 16.17
C ALA A 28 -17.40 4.65 16.95
N THR A 29 -17.86 5.51 17.88
CA THR A 29 -19.10 5.32 18.63
C THR A 29 -20.33 5.28 17.73
N GLU A 30 -20.37 6.17 16.73
CA GLU A 30 -21.46 6.25 15.77
C GLU A 30 -21.50 5.03 14.84
N ALA A 31 -20.36 4.60 14.34
CA ALA A 31 -20.21 3.36 13.57
C ALA A 31 -20.63 2.13 14.38
N ALA A 32 -20.18 2.05 15.65
CA ALA A 32 -20.56 0.96 16.55
C ALA A 32 -22.08 0.89 16.78
N LYS A 33 -22.76 2.03 16.92
CA LYS A 33 -24.23 2.09 17.04
C LYS A 33 -24.91 1.56 15.77
N LYS A 34 -24.46 1.98 14.58
CA LYS A 34 -25.01 1.49 13.31
C LYS A 34 -24.91 -0.04 13.21
N PHE A 35 -23.76 -0.61 13.56
CA PHE A 35 -23.58 -2.05 13.59
C PHE A 35 -24.46 -2.75 14.65
N ALA A 36 -24.58 -2.19 15.84
CA ALA A 36 -25.41 -2.73 16.89
C ALA A 36 -26.91 -2.74 16.52
N GLU A 37 -27.35 -1.75 15.74
CA GLU A 37 -28.72 -1.62 15.23
C GLU A 37 -28.96 -2.36 13.90
N ASN A 38 -27.98 -3.15 13.42
CA ASN A 38 -28.01 -3.83 12.11
C ASN A 38 -28.21 -2.88 10.90
N ARG A 39 -27.66 -1.66 11.00
CA ARG A 39 -27.65 -0.66 9.91
C ARG A 39 -26.32 -0.64 9.18
N ASP A 40 -25.76 -1.82 8.87
CA ASP A 40 -24.46 -2.01 8.26
C ASP A 40 -24.31 -1.24 6.92
N ALA A 41 -25.40 -1.17 6.15
CA ALA A 41 -25.44 -0.45 4.88
C ALA A 41 -25.22 1.07 5.01
N GLU A 42 -25.41 1.65 6.21
CA GLU A 42 -25.20 3.08 6.47
C GLU A 42 -23.77 3.40 6.93
N VAL A 43 -22.96 2.37 7.18
CA VAL A 43 -21.56 2.54 7.63
C VAL A 43 -20.69 2.94 6.44
N THR A 44 -19.89 3.96 6.58
CA THR A 44 -18.88 4.35 5.59
C THR A 44 -17.59 3.55 5.77
N ILE A 45 -16.73 3.50 4.74
CA ILE A 45 -15.43 2.82 4.84
C ILE A 45 -14.53 3.46 5.89
N SER A 46 -14.61 4.79 6.07
CA SER A 46 -13.88 5.50 7.13
C SER A 46 -14.32 5.05 8.52
N GLU A 47 -15.63 4.95 8.74
CA GLU A 47 -16.20 4.48 10.00
C GLU A 47 -15.87 3.00 10.25
N LEU A 48 -15.89 2.17 9.18
CA LEU A 48 -15.52 0.77 9.25
C LEU A 48 -14.07 0.59 9.73
N ALA A 49 -13.13 1.40 9.23
CA ALA A 49 -11.73 1.35 9.63
C ALA A 49 -11.53 1.65 11.14
N GLU A 50 -12.36 2.53 11.72
CA GLU A 50 -12.27 2.88 13.15
C GLU A 50 -12.81 1.78 14.07
N VAL A 51 -13.76 0.97 13.60
CA VAL A 51 -14.39 -0.12 14.38
C VAL A 51 -13.95 -1.51 13.95
N ALA A 52 -13.04 -1.62 12.99
CA ALA A 52 -12.58 -2.88 12.43
C ALA A 52 -12.22 -3.96 13.46
N PRO A 53 -11.53 -3.65 14.59
CA PRO A 53 -11.24 -4.65 15.62
C PRO A 53 -12.46 -5.23 16.35
N LEU A 54 -13.62 -4.60 16.22
CA LEU A 54 -14.87 -4.96 16.92
C LEU A 54 -15.88 -5.65 15.98
N VAL A 55 -15.65 -5.63 14.67
CA VAL A 55 -16.53 -6.22 13.66
C VAL A 55 -16.01 -7.60 13.27
N THR A 56 -16.92 -8.56 13.10
CA THR A 56 -16.53 -9.89 12.62
C THR A 56 -16.08 -9.84 11.15
N PRO A 57 -15.10 -10.66 10.72
CA PRO A 57 -14.61 -10.69 9.34
C PRO A 57 -15.74 -10.84 8.32
N ASP A 58 -16.67 -11.78 8.50
CA ASP A 58 -17.79 -12.02 7.59
C ASP A 58 -18.68 -10.78 7.39
N ARG A 59 -18.88 -10.03 8.48
CA ARG A 59 -19.71 -8.82 8.45
C ARG A 59 -18.99 -7.66 7.79
N MET A 60 -17.70 -7.58 7.99
CA MET A 60 -16.83 -6.60 7.36
C MET A 60 -16.76 -6.83 5.84
N GLU A 61 -16.51 -8.07 5.42
CA GLU A 61 -16.50 -8.48 4.02
C GLU A 61 -17.81 -8.11 3.32
N LYS A 62 -18.95 -8.42 3.95
CA LYS A 62 -20.27 -8.07 3.43
C LYS A 62 -20.42 -6.57 3.19
N VAL A 63 -20.07 -5.74 4.18
CA VAL A 63 -20.16 -4.26 4.06
C VAL A 63 -19.27 -3.76 2.93
N ILE A 64 -18.06 -4.27 2.81
CA ILE A 64 -17.11 -3.87 1.77
C ILE A 64 -17.65 -4.24 0.39
N ARG A 65 -18.13 -5.47 0.19
CA ARG A 65 -18.71 -5.91 -1.09
C ARG A 65 -19.90 -5.04 -1.48
N GLU A 66 -20.85 -4.82 -0.57
CA GLU A 66 -22.01 -3.95 -0.83
C GLU A 66 -21.60 -2.53 -1.23
N LYS A 67 -20.55 -1.97 -0.59
CA LYS A 67 -20.04 -0.64 -0.92
C LYS A 67 -19.32 -0.60 -2.27
N THR A 68 -18.57 -1.63 -2.59
CA THR A 68 -17.84 -1.73 -3.87
C THR A 68 -18.80 -1.92 -5.04
N GLU A 69 -19.81 -2.78 -4.89
CA GLU A 69 -20.83 -3.03 -5.91
C GLU A 69 -21.71 -1.80 -6.16
N GLN A 70 -22.14 -1.08 -5.11
CA GLN A 70 -22.95 0.15 -5.26
C GLN A 70 -22.21 1.29 -5.96
N THR A 71 -20.88 1.22 -6.03
CA THR A 71 -20.05 2.28 -6.57
C THR A 71 -19.71 2.08 -8.05
N GLU A 72 -19.95 0.90 -8.61
CA GLU A 72 -19.80 0.69 -10.06
C GLU A 72 -20.76 1.57 -10.88
N GLU A 73 -21.92 1.96 -10.31
CA GLU A 73 -22.87 2.88 -10.96
C GLU A 73 -22.48 4.37 -10.82
N ASN A 74 -21.69 4.77 -9.82
CA ASN A 74 -21.41 6.19 -9.49
C ASN A 74 -19.92 6.58 -9.40
N GLY A 75 -19.01 5.72 -9.82
CA GLY A 75 -17.54 5.91 -9.71
C GLY A 75 -16.95 5.26 -8.45
N LYS A 76 -15.72 4.74 -8.57
CA LYS A 76 -15.06 3.96 -7.50
C LYS A 76 -14.96 4.76 -6.19
N PRO A 77 -15.20 4.13 -5.02
CA PRO A 77 -15.07 4.81 -3.74
C PRO A 77 -13.63 5.29 -3.56
N LYS A 78 -13.45 6.56 -3.28
CA LYS A 78 -12.14 7.11 -2.95
C LYS A 78 -11.75 6.65 -1.54
N ILE A 79 -10.87 5.67 -1.45
CA ILE A 79 -10.33 5.17 -0.20
C ILE A 79 -8.92 5.72 -0.07
N SER A 80 -8.59 6.33 1.07
CA SER A 80 -7.23 6.75 1.35
C SER A 80 -6.36 5.55 1.75
N ILE A 81 -5.05 5.63 1.45
CA ILE A 81 -4.09 4.60 1.88
C ILE A 81 -4.16 4.38 3.40
N SER A 82 -4.32 5.45 4.19
CA SER A 82 -4.40 5.35 5.65
C SER A 82 -5.61 4.54 6.14
N GLN A 83 -6.76 4.67 5.47
CA GLN A 83 -7.96 3.87 5.77
C GLN A 83 -7.74 2.41 5.40
N LEU A 84 -7.12 2.16 4.25
CA LEU A 84 -6.83 0.81 3.81
C LEU A 84 -5.81 0.11 4.73
N ILE A 85 -4.78 0.83 5.20
CA ILE A 85 -3.84 0.32 6.22
C ILE A 85 -4.58 -0.07 7.51
N GLY A 86 -5.56 0.74 7.95
CA GLY A 86 -6.35 0.44 9.14
C GLY A 86 -7.24 -0.80 8.99
N LEU A 87 -7.69 -1.09 7.77
CA LEU A 87 -8.53 -2.26 7.46
C LEU A 87 -7.72 -3.53 7.15
N ALA A 88 -6.51 -3.38 6.62
CA ALA A 88 -5.71 -4.49 6.09
C ALA A 88 -5.58 -5.71 7.03
N PRO A 89 -5.36 -5.56 8.36
CA PRO A 89 -5.26 -6.71 9.26
C PRO A 89 -6.56 -7.49 9.48
N PHE A 90 -7.69 -6.95 9.03
CA PHE A 90 -9.02 -7.48 9.30
C PHE A 90 -9.74 -7.98 8.05
N LEU A 91 -9.15 -7.78 6.87
CA LEU A 91 -9.68 -8.17 5.58
C LEU A 91 -8.99 -9.43 5.05
N GLY A 92 -9.70 -10.16 4.21
CA GLY A 92 -9.10 -11.18 3.36
C GLY A 92 -8.32 -10.55 2.19
N ASP A 93 -7.44 -11.36 1.59
CA ASP A 93 -6.58 -10.92 0.48
C ASP A 93 -7.40 -10.40 -0.71
N GLU A 94 -8.52 -11.06 -1.03
CA GLU A 94 -9.38 -10.68 -2.17
C GLU A 94 -10.04 -9.32 -1.95
N GLU A 95 -10.61 -9.07 -0.77
CA GLU A 95 -11.28 -7.82 -0.43
C GLU A 95 -10.28 -6.67 -0.36
N LEU A 96 -9.09 -6.94 0.17
CA LEU A 96 -8.03 -5.96 0.26
C LEU A 96 -7.52 -5.56 -1.14
N ASP A 97 -7.31 -6.54 -2.02
CA ASP A 97 -6.90 -6.31 -3.40
C ASP A 97 -7.95 -5.51 -4.17
N MET A 98 -9.26 -5.82 -4.00
CA MET A 98 -10.35 -5.05 -4.61
C MET A 98 -10.35 -3.58 -4.17
N LEU A 99 -10.18 -3.33 -2.87
CA LEU A 99 -10.12 -1.97 -2.34
C LEU A 99 -8.86 -1.22 -2.80
N ALA A 100 -7.73 -1.92 -2.88
CA ALA A 100 -6.46 -1.37 -3.32
C ALA A 100 -6.50 -0.86 -4.78
N GLU A 101 -7.34 -1.47 -5.64
CA GLU A 101 -7.56 -0.96 -7.00
C GLU A 101 -8.21 0.44 -7.04
N SER A 102 -8.89 0.86 -5.97
CA SER A 102 -9.57 2.15 -5.87
C SER A 102 -8.75 3.24 -5.19
N VAL A 103 -7.55 2.89 -4.67
CA VAL A 103 -6.69 3.83 -3.93
C VAL A 103 -5.96 4.77 -4.88
N GLU A 104 -6.04 6.07 -4.61
CA GLU A 104 -5.18 7.08 -5.23
C GLU A 104 -3.88 7.19 -4.43
N VAL A 105 -2.75 6.98 -5.10
CA VAL A 105 -1.42 7.04 -4.48
C VAL A 105 -0.77 8.38 -4.78
N GLU A 106 -0.76 9.27 -3.80
CA GLU A 106 -0.03 10.54 -3.87
C GLU A 106 1.46 10.35 -3.59
N ASN A 107 1.79 9.41 -2.73
CA ASN A 107 3.15 9.11 -2.31
C ASN A 107 3.33 7.59 -2.15
N ILE A 108 4.23 7.03 -2.95
CA ILE A 108 4.49 5.59 -3.01
C ILE A 108 5.01 5.02 -1.69
N SER A 109 5.73 5.82 -0.89
CA SER A 109 6.28 5.40 0.41
C SER A 109 5.19 4.94 1.39
N LYS A 110 3.98 5.49 1.27
CA LYS A 110 2.84 5.07 2.11
C LYS A 110 2.40 3.64 1.84
N LEU A 111 2.70 3.09 0.65
CA LEU A 111 2.39 1.70 0.31
C LEU A 111 3.21 0.70 1.13
N CYS A 112 4.37 1.09 1.68
CA CYS A 112 5.17 0.20 2.52
C CYS A 112 4.39 -0.40 3.70
N GLY A 113 3.41 0.33 4.24
CA GLY A 113 2.53 -0.17 5.30
C GLY A 113 1.50 -1.19 4.83
N LEU A 114 1.17 -1.21 3.54
CA LEU A 114 0.21 -2.14 2.92
C LEU A 114 0.88 -3.33 2.24
N ALA A 115 2.12 -3.17 1.81
CA ALA A 115 2.81 -4.16 0.99
C ALA A 115 2.78 -5.59 1.56
N PRO A 116 2.91 -5.83 2.91
CA PRO A 116 2.83 -7.18 3.47
C PRO A 116 1.45 -7.84 3.38
N PHE A 117 0.40 -7.07 3.11
CA PHE A 117 -0.99 -7.53 3.10
C PHE A 117 -1.57 -7.65 1.69
N LEU A 118 -0.93 -7.01 0.69
CA LEU A 118 -1.36 -7.05 -0.70
C LEU A 118 -0.71 -8.20 -1.45
N SER A 119 -1.43 -8.74 -2.46
CA SER A 119 -0.78 -9.62 -3.42
C SER A 119 0.25 -8.86 -4.27
N GLU A 120 1.32 -9.54 -4.68
CA GLU A 120 2.34 -9.00 -5.60
C GLU A 120 1.67 -8.34 -6.82
N LYS A 121 0.70 -9.04 -7.43
CA LYS A 121 -0.02 -8.55 -8.60
C LYS A 121 -0.78 -7.23 -8.36
N SER A 122 -1.41 -7.07 -7.21
CA SER A 122 -2.14 -5.86 -6.86
C SER A 122 -1.18 -4.72 -6.55
N LEU A 123 -0.09 -5.01 -5.87
CA LEU A 123 0.96 -4.04 -5.59
C LEU A 123 1.63 -3.55 -6.88
N ASP A 124 1.95 -4.45 -7.81
CA ASP A 124 2.49 -4.11 -9.13
C ASP A 124 1.56 -3.18 -9.91
N LYS A 125 0.25 -3.46 -9.96
CA LYS A 125 -0.73 -2.58 -10.61
C LYS A 125 -0.78 -1.18 -10.00
N ILE A 126 -0.65 -1.07 -8.67
CA ILE A 126 -0.65 0.21 -7.97
C ILE A 126 0.62 0.98 -8.33
N VAL A 127 1.77 0.30 -8.32
CA VAL A 127 3.08 0.88 -8.71
C VAL A 127 3.04 1.34 -10.16
N ASP A 128 2.55 0.53 -11.09
CA ASP A 128 2.42 0.90 -12.52
C ASP A 128 1.58 2.18 -12.70
N ARG A 129 0.45 2.28 -11.99
CA ARG A 129 -0.37 3.50 -12.00
C ARG A 129 0.37 4.71 -11.46
N TYR A 130 1.11 4.53 -10.36
CA TYR A 130 1.90 5.59 -9.76
C TYR A 130 2.98 6.09 -10.70
N LEU A 131 3.74 5.17 -11.32
CA LEU A 131 4.81 5.51 -12.28
C LEU A 131 4.28 6.25 -13.52
N GLY A 132 3.04 5.99 -13.93
CA GLY A 132 2.36 6.71 -15.01
C GLY A 132 1.79 8.08 -14.60
N SER A 133 1.83 8.44 -13.32
CA SER A 133 1.30 9.71 -12.81
C SER A 133 2.38 10.81 -12.71
N ALA A 134 1.94 12.07 -12.63
CA ALA A 134 2.85 13.20 -12.37
C ALA A 134 3.58 13.12 -11.01
N ASN A 135 3.03 12.36 -10.07
CA ASN A 135 3.62 12.19 -8.74
C ASN A 135 4.91 11.36 -8.76
N ALA A 136 5.16 10.60 -9.82
CA ALA A 136 6.37 9.78 -9.97
C ALA A 136 7.67 10.60 -10.03
N GLU A 137 7.61 11.88 -10.40
CA GLU A 137 8.78 12.78 -10.40
C GLU A 137 9.31 13.04 -8.98
N GLY A 138 8.46 12.91 -7.95
CA GLY A 138 8.82 13.06 -6.53
C GLY A 138 9.18 11.75 -5.83
N MET A 139 9.45 10.67 -6.58
CA MET A 139 9.81 9.37 -6.00
C MET A 139 11.12 9.47 -5.21
N ASP A 140 11.10 8.95 -3.98
CA ASP A 140 12.24 8.96 -3.07
C ASP A 140 12.74 7.54 -2.74
N ALA A 141 13.84 7.43 -1.98
CA ALA A 141 14.43 6.16 -1.61
C ALA A 141 13.52 5.27 -0.72
N ALA A 142 12.42 5.79 -0.20
CA ALA A 142 11.48 4.99 0.59
C ALA A 142 10.76 3.92 -0.26
N VAL A 143 10.73 4.07 -1.59
CA VAL A 143 10.25 3.04 -2.52
C VAL A 143 11.01 1.72 -2.37
N CYS A 144 12.27 1.77 -1.92
CA CYS A 144 13.08 0.56 -1.67
C CYS A 144 12.45 -0.36 -0.61
N GLY A 145 11.60 0.16 0.28
CA GLY A 145 10.84 -0.64 1.24
C GLY A 145 9.80 -1.56 0.61
N LEU A 146 9.41 -1.30 -0.64
CA LEU A 146 8.48 -2.15 -1.40
C LEU A 146 9.18 -3.30 -2.13
N ALA A 147 10.50 -3.22 -2.31
CA ALA A 147 11.25 -4.15 -3.15
C ALA A 147 11.01 -5.65 -2.85
N PRO A 148 10.91 -6.10 -1.57
CA PRO A 148 10.65 -7.51 -1.28
C PRO A 148 9.27 -8.02 -1.69
N PHE A 149 8.35 -7.13 -2.06
CA PHE A 149 6.95 -7.43 -2.34
C PHE A 149 6.56 -7.20 -3.80
N LEU A 150 7.49 -6.69 -4.62
CA LEU A 150 7.29 -6.37 -6.01
C LEU A 150 7.87 -7.43 -6.93
N SER A 151 7.27 -7.59 -8.11
CA SER A 151 7.85 -8.39 -9.18
C SER A 151 9.14 -7.76 -9.74
N GLU A 152 9.97 -8.59 -10.37
CA GLU A 152 11.17 -8.12 -11.09
C GLU A 152 10.82 -7.05 -12.14
N GLU A 153 9.70 -7.21 -12.85
CA GLU A 153 9.23 -6.27 -13.87
C GLU A 153 8.93 -4.88 -13.27
N SER A 154 8.25 -4.83 -12.13
CA SER A 154 7.94 -3.57 -11.44
C SER A 154 9.20 -2.91 -10.88
N LEU A 155 10.15 -3.68 -10.38
CA LEU A 155 11.45 -3.17 -9.93
C LEU A 155 12.24 -2.56 -11.10
N ASP A 156 12.24 -3.20 -12.26
CA ASP A 156 12.89 -2.68 -13.47
C ASP A 156 12.29 -1.33 -13.88
N LYS A 157 10.96 -1.21 -13.92
CA LYS A 157 10.27 0.04 -14.24
C LYS A 157 10.59 1.16 -13.25
N ILE A 158 10.65 0.85 -11.94
CA ILE A 158 11.03 1.82 -10.90
C ILE A 158 12.45 2.34 -11.15
N VAL A 159 13.39 1.43 -11.44
CA VAL A 159 14.78 1.79 -11.71
C VAL A 159 14.88 2.63 -12.99
N GLU A 160 14.26 2.21 -14.08
CA GLU A 160 14.23 2.96 -15.33
C GLU A 160 13.71 4.38 -15.12
N LYS A 161 12.58 4.51 -14.41
CA LYS A 161 12.00 5.82 -14.09
C LYS A 161 12.91 6.65 -13.19
N SER A 162 13.57 6.03 -12.21
CA SER A 162 14.50 6.73 -11.33
C SER A 162 15.72 7.27 -12.05
N LEU A 163 16.23 6.57 -13.06
CA LEU A 163 17.40 6.99 -13.83
C LEU A 163 17.16 8.26 -14.67
N GLU A 164 15.89 8.61 -14.94
CA GLU A 164 15.51 9.88 -15.57
C GLU A 164 15.73 11.08 -14.63
N SER A 165 15.82 10.85 -13.33
CA SER A 165 16.02 11.87 -12.30
C SER A 165 17.49 12.02 -11.90
N GLU A 166 17.92 13.26 -11.59
CA GLU A 166 19.27 13.52 -11.09
C GLU A 166 19.51 12.97 -9.67
N ASN A 167 18.45 12.70 -8.90
CA ASN A 167 18.51 12.22 -7.52
C ASN A 167 18.25 10.70 -7.37
N SER A 168 18.56 9.91 -8.39
CA SER A 168 18.27 8.47 -8.41
C SER A 168 19.20 7.61 -7.53
N MET A 169 20.31 8.15 -7.02
CA MET A 169 21.36 7.38 -6.32
C MET A 169 20.79 6.53 -5.16
N GLY A 170 19.96 7.10 -4.31
CA GLY A 170 19.37 6.40 -3.17
C GLY A 170 18.46 5.25 -3.60
N ILE A 171 17.70 5.44 -4.68
CA ILE A 171 16.77 4.43 -5.21
C ILE A 171 17.55 3.28 -5.84
N VAL A 172 18.44 3.59 -6.78
CA VAL A 172 19.22 2.58 -7.51
C VAL A 172 20.07 1.73 -6.55
N THR A 173 20.76 2.37 -5.60
CA THR A 173 21.58 1.67 -4.61
C THR A 173 20.74 0.81 -3.66
N GLY A 174 19.58 1.33 -3.23
CA GLY A 174 18.68 0.62 -2.32
C GLY A 174 17.96 -0.56 -2.97
N LEU A 175 17.66 -0.49 -4.27
CA LEU A 175 17.04 -1.57 -5.02
C LEU A 175 18.03 -2.63 -5.52
N ALA A 176 19.33 -2.29 -5.63
CA ALA A 176 20.35 -3.17 -6.19
C ALA A 176 20.34 -4.62 -5.66
N PRO A 177 20.12 -4.90 -4.35
CA PRO A 177 20.02 -6.27 -3.84
C PRO A 177 18.85 -7.10 -4.38
N PHE A 178 17.83 -6.44 -4.93
CA PHE A 178 16.57 -7.06 -5.38
C PHE A 178 16.46 -7.13 -6.89
N LEU A 179 17.37 -6.48 -7.62
CA LEU A 179 17.36 -6.43 -9.07
C LEU A 179 17.94 -7.69 -9.70
N ALA A 180 17.38 -8.07 -10.84
CA ALA A 180 17.98 -9.09 -11.68
C ALA A 180 19.36 -8.66 -12.18
N ARG A 181 20.23 -9.63 -12.44
CA ARG A 181 21.60 -9.37 -12.89
C ARG A 181 21.64 -8.56 -14.18
N GLU A 182 20.76 -8.88 -15.12
CA GLU A 182 20.63 -8.17 -16.39
C GLU A 182 20.28 -6.70 -16.20
N THR A 183 19.41 -6.40 -15.25
CA THR A 183 18.99 -5.03 -14.92
C THR A 183 20.14 -4.25 -14.31
N ILE A 184 20.88 -4.85 -13.36
CA ILE A 184 22.08 -4.23 -12.77
C ILE A 184 23.11 -3.89 -13.86
N HIS A 185 23.28 -4.77 -14.84
CA HIS A 185 24.18 -4.53 -15.99
C HIS A 185 23.73 -3.33 -16.83
N LYS A 186 22.43 -3.27 -17.19
CA LYS A 186 21.88 -2.13 -17.95
C LYS A 186 22.05 -0.81 -17.21
N VAL A 187 21.78 -0.84 -15.90
CA VAL A 187 21.94 0.33 -15.02
C VAL A 187 23.40 0.77 -15.00
N ALA A 188 24.35 -0.14 -14.82
CA ALA A 188 25.78 0.19 -14.81
C ALA A 188 26.23 0.81 -16.14
N GLU A 189 25.82 0.24 -17.27
CA GLU A 189 26.12 0.81 -18.59
C GLU A 189 25.53 2.21 -18.77
N HIS A 190 24.30 2.42 -18.30
CA HIS A 190 23.63 3.72 -18.36
C HIS A 190 24.39 4.77 -17.54
N LEU A 191 24.76 4.44 -16.29
CA LEU A 191 25.51 5.32 -15.39
C LEU A 191 26.88 5.68 -15.97
N VAL A 192 27.58 4.71 -16.59
CA VAL A 192 28.88 4.94 -17.25
C VAL A 192 28.72 5.90 -18.43
N LYS A 193 27.72 5.69 -19.29
CA LYS A 193 27.45 6.57 -20.44
C LYS A 193 27.16 8.00 -20.03
N GLN A 194 26.56 8.19 -18.85
CA GLN A 194 26.25 9.51 -18.30
C GLN A 194 27.37 10.10 -17.42
N GLY A 195 28.44 9.36 -17.16
CA GLY A 195 29.54 9.80 -16.27
C GLY A 195 29.16 9.82 -14.78
N ARG A 196 28.09 9.13 -14.38
CA ARG A 196 27.54 9.06 -13.01
C ARG A 196 28.29 8.03 -12.15
N PHE A 197 29.61 8.22 -12.02
CA PHE A 197 30.48 7.24 -11.36
C PHE A 197 30.23 7.07 -9.87
N ALA A 198 29.73 8.08 -9.17
CA ALA A 198 29.38 7.98 -7.76
C ALA A 198 28.27 6.95 -7.51
N GLU A 199 27.25 6.92 -8.37
CA GLU A 199 26.15 5.94 -8.30
C GLU A 199 26.61 4.54 -8.71
N LEU A 200 27.46 4.47 -9.74
CA LEU A 200 28.09 3.21 -10.14
C LEU A 200 28.86 2.56 -8.97
N MET A 201 29.58 3.35 -8.18
CA MET A 201 30.27 2.87 -7.00
C MET A 201 29.30 2.32 -5.94
N GLY A 202 28.09 2.90 -5.82
CA GLY A 202 27.04 2.42 -4.91
C GLY A 202 26.52 1.02 -5.26
N ILE A 203 26.49 0.66 -6.55
CA ILE A 203 26.07 -0.67 -7.02
C ILE A 203 27.23 -1.63 -7.28
N ALA A 204 28.46 -1.20 -7.12
CA ALA A 204 29.67 -2.00 -7.39
C ALA A 204 29.69 -3.39 -6.72
N PRO A 205 29.20 -3.56 -5.47
CA PRO A 205 29.13 -4.89 -4.83
C PRO A 205 28.23 -5.90 -5.55
N PHE A 206 27.32 -5.43 -6.40
CA PHE A 206 26.35 -6.26 -7.15
C PHE A 206 26.76 -6.47 -8.61
N LEU A 207 27.88 -5.85 -9.04
CA LEU A 207 28.42 -5.99 -10.38
C LEU A 207 29.36 -7.20 -10.49
N ASP A 208 29.23 -7.92 -11.58
CA ASP A 208 30.19 -8.98 -11.91
C ASP A 208 31.54 -8.40 -12.33
N GLY A 209 32.61 -9.15 -12.05
CA GLY A 209 33.98 -8.72 -12.39
C GLY A 209 34.23 -8.41 -13.86
N ASP A 210 33.41 -8.93 -14.78
CA ASP A 210 33.55 -8.69 -16.20
C ASP A 210 33.03 -7.31 -16.62
N ILE A 211 31.99 -6.80 -15.93
CA ILE A 211 31.49 -5.44 -16.15
C ILE A 211 32.46 -4.41 -15.61
N LEU A 212 33.01 -4.65 -14.43
CA LEU A 212 34.05 -3.78 -13.87
C LEU A 212 35.21 -3.61 -14.84
N LYS A 213 35.66 -4.69 -15.52
CA LYS A 213 36.69 -4.61 -16.56
C LYS A 213 36.27 -3.76 -17.76
N THR A 214 35.02 -3.90 -18.21
CA THR A 214 34.50 -3.14 -19.37
C THR A 214 34.38 -1.65 -19.05
N VAL A 215 34.03 -1.31 -17.80
CA VAL A 215 33.91 0.08 -17.32
C VAL A 215 35.28 0.75 -17.18
N TYR A 216 36.31 0.01 -16.74
CA TYR A 216 37.67 0.55 -16.55
C TYR A 216 38.51 0.56 -17.83
N GLN A 217 38.06 -0.04 -18.93
CA GLN A 217 38.80 -0.06 -20.22
C GLN A 217 38.38 1.04 -21.21
N LYS A 218 37.41 1.91 -20.84
CA LYS A 218 37.01 3.11 -21.57
C LYS A 218 37.44 4.38 -20.83
#